data_b8fe42ab2d1b98bc2a36970906102b0c
#
_entry.id   b8fe42ab2d1b98bc2a36970906102b0c
#
_cell.length_a   1.000
_cell.length_b   1.000
_cell.length_c   1.000
_cell.angle_alpha   90.00
_cell.angle_beta   90.00
_cell.angle_gamma   90.00
#
_symmetry.space_group_name_H-M   'P 1'
#
loop_
_entity.id
_entity.type
_entity.pdbx_description
1 polymer ?
#
loop_
_entity_poly.entity_id
_entity_poly.type
_entity_poly.pdbx_seq_one_letter_code
_entity_poly.pdbx_strand_id
1 'polypeptide(L)'
;MQRSSRFWMGAALASLIALTPALAQDVGDPNAPSTQGNVSVTVYNGGTSLVQDIRKLNIASGTSRIEFPDVSAQIQPETVSFAADGATIVEQNFDYDLLTPGKLMEKAVGETITLVRTNPATGAETRERAKVLSVNQGVVVQIGSRIEVLRDDGLPVRAIFDKVPDNLRARPTLSITLDSQRAGTRDAAIRYLTGGLGWSADYVALFDEAKGSIDVQGWVTLSNSSGTTYRNADTLLVAGDPQGASGFGGGRGRNIRSAGTETANRERLGDFYLYPVGRTTIADKQTKQINFLDVQGVPASRAYEYRVGWLASISEPRSADTVVKFSSSKSGGLGDALPAGSVRFYQRDQRGSPQFIGENAIDHTPMGSALALKTSEAFDVKVKTTVTERKRLSSTRWQTSMRYELTNARDGAVTVDLMQSGLDFGWTDTRIVTESLKSERRNSNAVVWAVPVPANGSAEVTATFETRY
;
A
#
# COMPACT_ATOMS: atom_id res chain seq x y z
N MET A 1 -12.11 22.22 -83.29
CA MET A 1 -10.78 21.74 -82.97
C MET A 1 -10.71 21.51 -81.46
N GLN A 2 -10.83 20.25 -81.09
CA GLN A 2 -10.83 19.75 -79.68
C GLN A 2 -9.38 19.67 -79.18
N ARG A 3 -9.10 20.12 -77.94
CA ARG A 3 -7.92 19.73 -77.17
C ARG A 3 -8.38 19.22 -75.82
N SER A 4 -8.24 17.92 -75.63
CA SER A 4 -8.44 17.18 -74.41
C SER A 4 -7.27 17.41 -73.43
N SER A 5 -7.55 17.91 -72.26
CA SER A 5 -6.62 17.93 -71.11
C SER A 5 -6.84 16.71 -70.23
N ARG A 6 -5.83 15.84 -70.15
CA ARG A 6 -5.79 14.67 -69.22
C ARG A 6 -5.42 15.17 -67.83
N PHE A 7 -6.32 14.95 -66.84
CA PHE A 7 -6.03 15.06 -65.43
C PHE A 7 -5.31 13.78 -64.96
N TRP A 8 -4.15 13.94 -64.36
CA TRP A 8 -3.48 12.87 -63.59
C TRP A 8 -4.01 12.92 -62.17
N MET A 9 -4.66 11.83 -61.71
CA MET A 9 -4.98 11.57 -60.35
C MET A 9 -3.78 10.89 -59.70
N GLY A 10 -3.05 11.61 -58.83
CA GLY A 10 -2.06 11.04 -57.96
C GLY A 10 -2.73 10.35 -56.76
N ALA A 11 -2.65 9.05 -56.71
CA ALA A 11 -3.09 8.28 -55.53
C ALA A 11 -2.05 8.42 -54.41
N ALA A 12 -2.39 9.16 -53.36
CA ALA A 12 -1.61 9.17 -52.12
C ALA A 12 -1.92 7.90 -51.31
N LEU A 13 -0.95 6.98 -51.27
CA LEU A 13 -1.00 5.84 -50.33
C LEU A 13 -0.84 6.39 -48.91
N ALA A 14 -1.91 6.44 -48.14
CA ALA A 14 -1.87 6.64 -46.72
C ALA A 14 -1.46 5.29 -46.04
N SER A 15 -0.22 5.19 -45.61
CA SER A 15 0.25 4.07 -44.78
C SER A 15 -0.43 4.14 -43.41
N LEU A 16 -1.45 3.35 -43.19
CA LEU A 16 -1.98 3.05 -41.84
C LEU A 16 -0.89 2.28 -41.08
N ILE A 17 -0.21 2.95 -40.18
CA ILE A 17 0.57 2.29 -39.12
C ILE A 17 -0.45 1.73 -38.14
N ALA A 18 -0.74 0.42 -38.25
CA ALA A 18 -1.48 -0.31 -37.25
C ALA A 18 -0.61 -0.34 -35.97
N LEU A 19 -0.96 0.47 -34.98
CA LEU A 19 -0.48 0.25 -33.60
C LEU A 19 -1.05 -1.10 -33.14
N THR A 20 -0.24 -2.14 -33.21
CA THR A 20 -0.51 -3.37 -32.47
C THR A 20 -0.47 -3.03 -30.96
N PRO A 21 -1.54 -3.30 -30.19
CA PRO A 21 -1.45 -3.16 -28.74
C PRO A 21 -0.35 -4.10 -28.27
N ALA A 22 0.59 -3.57 -27.48
CA ALA A 22 1.58 -4.39 -26.81
C ALA A 22 0.81 -5.41 -25.96
N LEU A 23 0.93 -6.67 -26.35
CA LEU A 23 0.38 -7.79 -25.56
C LEU A 23 1.05 -7.70 -24.18
N ALA A 24 0.26 -7.42 -23.15
CA ALA A 24 0.68 -7.57 -21.77
C ALA A 24 1.25 -9.00 -21.63
N GLN A 25 2.46 -9.10 -21.10
CA GLN A 25 3.08 -10.40 -20.85
C GLN A 25 2.10 -11.23 -20.02
N ASP A 26 1.77 -12.41 -20.53
CA ASP A 26 0.89 -13.39 -19.90
C ASP A 26 1.55 -13.90 -18.61
N VAL A 27 1.23 -13.22 -17.50
CA VAL A 27 1.69 -13.60 -16.16
C VAL A 27 0.79 -14.73 -15.66
N GLY A 28 0.98 -15.90 -16.22
CA GLY A 28 0.26 -17.13 -15.89
C GLY A 28 -1.14 -17.19 -16.52
N ASP A 29 -1.43 -18.28 -17.20
CA ASP A 29 -2.76 -18.51 -17.78
C ASP A 29 -3.85 -18.38 -16.69
N PRO A 30 -4.72 -17.35 -16.75
CA PRO A 30 -5.79 -17.19 -15.78
C PRO A 30 -6.81 -18.35 -15.85
N ASN A 31 -6.77 -19.17 -16.90
CA ASN A 31 -7.61 -20.35 -17.10
C ASN A 31 -6.92 -21.66 -16.70
N ALA A 32 -5.65 -21.63 -16.22
CA ALA A 32 -5.01 -22.85 -15.74
C ALA A 32 -5.86 -23.49 -14.64
N PRO A 33 -6.10 -24.81 -14.70
CA PRO A 33 -6.97 -25.47 -13.73
C PRO A 33 -6.42 -25.28 -12.31
N SER A 34 -7.25 -24.71 -11.45
CA SER A 34 -6.98 -24.57 -10.02
C SER A 34 -7.78 -25.62 -9.26
N THR A 35 -7.24 -26.12 -8.17
CA THR A 35 -7.95 -27.02 -7.26
C THR A 35 -8.73 -26.27 -6.18
N GLN A 36 -8.62 -24.94 -6.14
CA GLN A 36 -9.41 -24.09 -5.23
C GLN A 36 -10.91 -24.23 -5.55
N GLY A 37 -11.71 -24.16 -4.49
CA GLY A 37 -13.16 -24.15 -4.58
C GLY A 37 -13.73 -22.73 -4.59
N ASN A 38 -14.70 -22.49 -3.70
CA ASN A 38 -15.25 -21.14 -3.50
C ASN A 38 -14.38 -20.38 -2.49
N VAL A 39 -13.56 -19.46 -3.00
CA VAL A 39 -12.57 -18.73 -2.21
C VAL A 39 -13.12 -17.38 -1.74
N SER A 40 -12.88 -17.07 -0.48
CA SER A 40 -13.04 -15.72 0.08
C SER A 40 -11.73 -15.25 0.68
N VAL A 41 -11.36 -13.99 0.44
CA VAL A 41 -10.11 -13.40 0.93
C VAL A 41 -10.41 -12.08 1.62
N THR A 42 -10.04 -12.00 2.91
CA THR A 42 -10.09 -10.74 3.68
C THR A 42 -8.67 -10.23 3.87
N VAL A 43 -8.36 -9.06 3.31
CA VAL A 43 -7.02 -8.47 3.34
C VAL A 43 -6.99 -7.32 4.35
N TYR A 44 -6.12 -7.41 5.36
CA TYR A 44 -5.92 -6.37 6.37
C TYR A 44 -4.73 -5.47 5.99
N ASN A 45 -4.71 -4.23 6.50
CA ASN A 45 -3.59 -3.31 6.24
C ASN A 45 -2.25 -3.79 6.83
N GLY A 46 -2.28 -4.58 7.91
CA GLY A 46 -1.08 -5.04 8.62
C GLY A 46 -0.31 -6.19 7.94
N GLY A 47 -0.58 -6.49 6.66
CA GLY A 47 0.14 -7.53 5.92
C GLY A 47 -0.30 -8.97 6.22
N THR A 48 -1.31 -9.16 7.06
CA THR A 48 -1.97 -10.44 7.31
C THR A 48 -3.27 -10.51 6.52
N SER A 49 -3.66 -11.69 6.08
CA SER A 49 -4.94 -11.91 5.39
C SER A 49 -5.58 -13.21 5.82
N LEU A 50 -6.90 -13.22 5.88
CA LEU A 50 -7.69 -14.41 6.14
C LEU A 50 -8.17 -14.98 4.81
N VAL A 51 -7.86 -16.24 4.55
CA VAL A 51 -8.35 -17.00 3.40
C VAL A 51 -9.33 -18.06 3.87
N GLN A 52 -10.46 -18.17 3.21
CA GLN A 52 -11.38 -19.30 3.32
C GLN A 52 -11.53 -19.93 1.95
N ASP A 53 -11.41 -21.25 1.88
CA ASP A 53 -11.59 -22.02 0.66
C ASP A 53 -12.54 -23.20 0.95
N ILE A 54 -13.68 -23.23 0.25
CA ILE A 54 -14.72 -24.25 0.39
C ILE A 54 -14.71 -25.14 -0.85
N ARG A 55 -14.32 -26.40 -0.65
CA ARG A 55 -14.21 -27.41 -1.73
C ARG A 55 -15.22 -28.53 -1.52
N LYS A 56 -15.72 -29.08 -2.61
CA LYS A 56 -16.48 -30.35 -2.57
C LYS A 56 -15.51 -31.52 -2.64
N LEU A 57 -15.38 -32.25 -1.53
CA LEU A 57 -14.43 -33.34 -1.39
C LEU A 57 -15.14 -34.64 -1.09
N ASN A 58 -14.68 -35.75 -1.69
CA ASN A 58 -15.10 -37.08 -1.34
C ASN A 58 -14.26 -37.57 -0.15
N ILE A 59 -14.85 -37.63 1.03
CA ILE A 59 -14.21 -37.99 2.29
C ILE A 59 -14.58 -39.44 2.62
N ALA A 60 -13.58 -40.30 2.83
CA ALA A 60 -13.79 -41.70 3.26
C ALA A 60 -14.25 -41.76 4.72
N SER A 61 -14.89 -42.83 5.15
CA SER A 61 -15.15 -43.10 6.57
C SER A 61 -13.89 -43.59 7.27
N GLY A 62 -13.74 -43.28 8.56
CA GLY A 62 -12.55 -43.53 9.38
C GLY A 62 -11.42 -42.57 9.06
N THR A 63 -10.20 -42.95 9.38
CA THR A 63 -9.02 -42.11 9.21
C THR A 63 -8.60 -42.05 7.76
N SER A 64 -8.50 -40.85 7.19
CA SER A 64 -8.04 -40.59 5.82
C SER A 64 -7.24 -39.31 5.69
N ARG A 65 -6.30 -39.24 4.76
CA ARG A 65 -5.52 -38.04 4.43
C ARG A 65 -6.12 -37.34 3.21
N ILE A 66 -6.30 -36.04 3.31
CA ILE A 66 -6.79 -35.18 2.22
C ILE A 66 -5.77 -34.09 1.99
N GLU A 67 -5.54 -33.77 0.72
CA GLU A 67 -4.63 -32.72 0.29
C GLU A 67 -5.39 -31.51 -0.25
N PHE A 68 -4.95 -30.31 0.14
CA PHE A 68 -5.41 -29.02 -0.32
C PHE A 68 -4.26 -28.31 -1.04
N PRO A 69 -4.00 -28.62 -2.32
CA PRO A 69 -3.04 -27.84 -3.11
C PRO A 69 -3.59 -26.44 -3.42
N ASP A 70 -2.73 -25.55 -3.89
CA ASP A 70 -3.04 -24.14 -4.19
C ASP A 70 -3.38 -23.30 -2.96
N VAL A 71 -2.94 -23.67 -1.76
CA VAL A 71 -2.95 -22.80 -0.59
C VAL A 71 -1.80 -21.79 -0.68
N SER A 72 -1.81 -20.75 0.16
CA SER A 72 -0.70 -19.78 0.20
C SER A 72 0.62 -20.45 0.57
N ALA A 73 1.72 -20.08 -0.10
CA ALA A 73 3.06 -20.46 0.31
C ALA A 73 3.49 -19.77 1.65
N GLN A 74 2.78 -18.71 2.04
CA GLN A 74 3.00 -17.96 3.28
C GLN A 74 1.90 -18.21 4.32
N ILE A 75 1.22 -19.36 4.23
CA ILE A 75 0.23 -19.80 5.21
C ILE A 75 0.87 -19.89 6.60
N GLN A 76 0.11 -19.51 7.63
CA GLN A 76 0.45 -19.75 9.03
C GLN A 76 -0.23 -21.04 9.50
N PRO A 77 0.48 -22.19 9.50
CA PRO A 77 -0.16 -23.49 9.70
C PRO A 77 -0.90 -23.63 11.01
N GLU A 78 -0.43 -22.94 12.05
CA GLU A 78 -1.05 -22.91 13.40
C GLU A 78 -2.43 -22.26 13.42
N THR A 79 -2.78 -21.49 12.39
CA THR A 79 -4.07 -20.80 12.28
C THR A 79 -5.10 -21.57 11.48
N VAL A 80 -4.72 -22.72 10.91
CA VAL A 80 -5.59 -23.50 10.06
C VAL A 80 -6.76 -24.07 10.86
N SER A 81 -7.96 -23.82 10.36
CA SER A 81 -9.17 -24.49 10.80
C SER A 81 -9.83 -25.21 9.64
N PHE A 82 -10.34 -26.39 9.92
CA PHE A 82 -11.08 -27.22 8.97
C PHE A 82 -12.50 -27.46 9.47
N ALA A 83 -13.45 -27.43 8.57
CA ALA A 83 -14.84 -27.76 8.88
C ALA A 83 -15.43 -28.62 7.74
N ALA A 84 -15.86 -29.83 8.06
CA ALA A 84 -16.69 -30.67 7.20
C ALA A 84 -17.66 -31.48 8.11
N ASP A 85 -18.88 -31.67 7.64
CA ASP A 85 -19.90 -32.35 8.42
C ASP A 85 -19.47 -33.79 8.77
N GLY A 86 -19.47 -34.14 10.08
CA GLY A 86 -19.10 -35.45 10.59
C GLY A 86 -17.63 -35.83 10.42
N ALA A 87 -16.72 -34.84 10.29
CA ALA A 87 -15.27 -35.08 10.22
C ALA A 87 -14.51 -34.16 11.18
N THR A 88 -13.43 -34.68 11.79
CA THR A 88 -12.55 -33.97 12.70
C THR A 88 -11.10 -34.08 12.25
N ILE A 89 -10.29 -33.06 12.53
CA ILE A 89 -8.85 -33.08 12.26
C ILE A 89 -8.16 -33.97 13.31
N VAL A 90 -7.29 -34.87 12.84
CA VAL A 90 -6.36 -35.64 13.67
C VAL A 90 -4.95 -35.03 13.58
N GLU A 91 -4.53 -34.65 12.37
CA GLU A 91 -3.19 -34.11 12.10
C GLU A 91 -3.25 -33.19 10.89
N GLN A 92 -2.39 -32.16 10.87
CA GLN A 92 -2.21 -31.31 9.70
C GLN A 92 -0.73 -31.09 9.42
N ASN A 93 -0.37 -31.13 8.13
CA ASN A 93 0.99 -30.91 7.66
C ASN A 93 0.98 -29.91 6.50
N PHE A 94 1.90 -28.97 6.49
CA PHE A 94 2.08 -28.03 5.42
C PHE A 94 3.34 -28.38 4.62
N ASP A 95 3.16 -28.86 3.38
CA ASP A 95 4.22 -29.24 2.46
C ASP A 95 4.60 -28.02 1.60
N TYR A 96 5.67 -27.30 2.02
CA TYR A 96 6.15 -26.07 1.37
C TYR A 96 7.41 -26.30 0.49
N ASP A 97 7.99 -27.50 0.48
CA ASP A 97 9.09 -27.85 -0.42
C ASP A 97 8.57 -27.94 -1.87
N LEU A 98 8.75 -26.84 -2.60
CA LEU A 98 8.31 -26.77 -3.98
C LEU A 98 9.30 -27.45 -4.93
N LEU A 99 8.75 -28.08 -5.97
CA LEU A 99 9.51 -28.74 -7.02
C LEU A 99 10.33 -27.71 -7.83
N THR A 100 11.62 -27.64 -7.54
CA THR A 100 12.60 -26.86 -8.28
C THR A 100 13.79 -27.72 -8.66
N PRO A 101 14.59 -27.36 -9.70
CA PRO A 101 15.77 -28.11 -10.05
C PRO A 101 16.74 -28.27 -8.88
N GLY A 102 16.93 -27.21 -8.07
CA GLY A 102 17.76 -27.25 -6.87
C GLY A 102 17.23 -28.23 -5.83
N LYS A 103 15.92 -28.18 -5.53
CA LYS A 103 15.28 -29.07 -4.55
C LYS A 103 15.29 -30.53 -5.00
N LEU A 104 15.08 -30.80 -6.30
CA LEU A 104 15.26 -32.15 -6.85
C LEU A 104 16.66 -32.68 -6.60
N MET A 105 17.67 -31.84 -6.83
CA MET A 105 19.07 -32.24 -6.61
C MET A 105 19.37 -32.43 -5.12
N GLU A 106 18.89 -31.53 -4.24
CA GLU A 106 19.04 -31.65 -2.77
C GLU A 106 18.44 -32.98 -2.25
N LYS A 107 17.23 -33.33 -2.70
CA LYS A 107 16.56 -34.58 -2.28
C LYS A 107 17.16 -35.83 -2.93
N ALA A 108 17.98 -35.66 -3.96
CA ALA A 108 18.68 -36.77 -4.59
C ALA A 108 20.01 -37.14 -3.92
N VAL A 109 20.42 -36.43 -2.84
CA VAL A 109 21.63 -36.79 -2.09
C VAL A 109 21.54 -38.20 -1.54
N GLY A 110 22.54 -39.06 -1.91
CA GLY A 110 22.52 -40.47 -1.62
C GLY A 110 21.90 -41.33 -2.71
N GLU A 111 21.08 -40.77 -3.59
CA GLU A 111 20.42 -41.44 -4.70
C GLU A 111 21.27 -41.41 -5.98
N THR A 112 20.89 -42.26 -6.96
CA THR A 112 21.55 -42.35 -8.27
C THR A 112 20.68 -41.67 -9.34
N ILE A 113 21.26 -40.70 -10.03
CA ILE A 113 20.64 -39.97 -11.16
C ILE A 113 21.35 -40.35 -12.47
N THR A 114 20.76 -39.99 -13.61
CA THR A 114 21.42 -40.11 -14.93
C THR A 114 21.92 -38.71 -15.34
N LEU A 115 23.21 -38.57 -15.57
CA LEU A 115 23.79 -37.38 -16.18
C LEU A 115 23.89 -37.59 -17.70
N VAL A 116 23.43 -36.60 -18.43
CA VAL A 116 23.54 -36.57 -19.91
C VAL A 116 24.45 -35.43 -20.28
N ARG A 117 25.55 -35.71 -20.94
CA ARG A 117 26.51 -34.73 -21.45
C ARG A 117 26.41 -34.66 -22.95
N THR A 118 26.29 -33.50 -23.49
CA THR A 118 26.24 -33.26 -24.93
C THR A 118 27.57 -32.71 -25.39
N ASN A 119 28.21 -33.36 -26.36
CA ASN A 119 29.42 -32.83 -26.99
C ASN A 119 29.03 -31.60 -27.84
N PRO A 120 29.53 -30.41 -27.54
CA PRO A 120 29.10 -29.19 -28.23
C PRO A 120 29.53 -29.13 -29.71
N ALA A 121 30.55 -29.88 -30.11
CA ALA A 121 31.03 -29.92 -31.49
C ALA A 121 30.27 -30.88 -32.38
N THR A 122 29.75 -32.00 -31.83
CA THR A 122 29.13 -33.09 -32.60
C THR A 122 27.66 -33.30 -32.28
N GLY A 123 27.15 -32.72 -31.16
CA GLY A 123 25.81 -32.99 -30.68
C GLY A 123 25.60 -34.39 -30.07
N ALA A 124 26.68 -35.21 -30.00
CA ALA A 124 26.58 -36.59 -29.46
C ALA A 124 26.34 -36.54 -27.94
N GLU A 125 25.37 -37.32 -27.46
CA GLU A 125 25.03 -37.48 -26.05
C GLU A 125 25.72 -38.68 -25.42
N THR A 126 26.30 -38.51 -24.25
CA THR A 126 26.78 -39.61 -23.40
C THR A 126 25.96 -39.60 -22.11
N ARG A 127 25.60 -40.80 -21.62
CA ARG A 127 24.80 -41.01 -20.41
C ARG A 127 25.59 -41.79 -19.39
N GLU A 128 25.66 -41.28 -18.18
CA GLU A 128 26.38 -41.90 -17.07
C GLU A 128 25.49 -41.94 -15.82
N ARG A 129 25.53 -43.06 -15.09
CA ARG A 129 24.87 -43.16 -13.78
C ARG A 129 25.77 -42.51 -12.74
N ALA A 130 25.23 -41.57 -11.97
CA ALA A 130 25.97 -40.79 -11.00
C ALA A 130 25.23 -40.79 -9.65
N LYS A 131 25.93 -41.16 -8.59
CA LYS A 131 25.40 -41.01 -7.22
C LYS A 131 25.65 -39.58 -6.73
N VAL A 132 24.61 -38.87 -6.29
CA VAL A 132 24.74 -37.55 -5.71
C VAL A 132 25.32 -37.63 -4.29
N LEU A 133 26.46 -37.05 -4.05
CA LEU A 133 27.13 -37.10 -2.76
C LEU A 133 26.81 -35.86 -1.89
N SER A 134 26.74 -34.68 -2.51
CA SER A 134 26.49 -33.40 -1.81
C SER A 134 25.97 -32.35 -2.78
N VAL A 135 25.20 -31.36 -2.24
CA VAL A 135 24.65 -30.22 -2.97
C VAL A 135 24.96 -28.88 -2.27
N ASN A 136 25.92 -28.85 -1.37
CA ASN A 136 26.32 -27.64 -0.62
C ASN A 136 27.24 -26.76 -1.49
N GLN A 137 26.76 -25.59 -1.93
CA GLN A 137 27.49 -24.63 -2.78
C GLN A 137 28.05 -25.23 -4.08
N GLY A 138 27.37 -26.25 -4.61
CA GLY A 138 27.73 -26.97 -5.81
C GLY A 138 27.32 -28.43 -5.68
N VAL A 139 27.28 -29.15 -6.80
CA VAL A 139 26.86 -30.54 -6.85
C VAL A 139 28.06 -31.45 -6.98
N VAL A 140 28.23 -32.37 -6.03
CA VAL A 140 29.28 -33.38 -6.04
C VAL A 140 28.67 -34.74 -6.31
N VAL A 141 29.17 -35.43 -7.31
CA VAL A 141 28.68 -36.73 -7.72
C VAL A 141 29.78 -37.78 -7.79
N GLN A 142 29.42 -39.05 -7.62
CA GLN A 142 30.31 -40.19 -7.86
C GLN A 142 29.84 -40.93 -9.12
N ILE A 143 30.77 -41.10 -10.07
CA ILE A 143 30.56 -41.84 -11.33
C ILE A 143 31.57 -42.99 -11.36
N GLY A 144 31.07 -44.21 -11.14
CA GLY A 144 31.99 -45.35 -10.94
C GLY A 144 32.91 -45.16 -9.74
N SER A 145 34.22 -45.12 -9.96
CA SER A 145 35.21 -44.90 -8.93
C SER A 145 35.66 -43.42 -8.78
N ARG A 146 35.24 -42.52 -9.69
CA ARG A 146 35.67 -41.11 -9.67
C ARG A 146 34.65 -40.24 -8.97
N ILE A 147 35.11 -39.20 -8.28
CA ILE A 147 34.32 -38.11 -7.70
C ILE A 147 34.45 -36.89 -8.62
N GLU A 148 33.33 -36.31 -8.96
CA GLU A 148 33.24 -35.17 -9.87
C GLU A 148 32.38 -34.04 -9.27
N VAL A 149 32.82 -32.80 -9.46
CA VAL A 149 32.08 -31.60 -9.12
C VAL A 149 31.40 -31.11 -10.40
N LEU A 150 30.06 -31.11 -10.43
CA LEU A 150 29.33 -30.51 -11.53
C LEU A 150 29.47 -28.97 -11.44
N ARG A 151 30.10 -28.38 -12.46
CA ARG A 151 30.31 -26.94 -12.56
C ARG A 151 29.39 -26.38 -13.61
N ASP A 152 29.01 -25.11 -13.41
CA ASP A 152 28.37 -24.31 -14.46
C ASP A 152 29.50 -23.64 -15.29
N ASP A 153 30.12 -24.46 -16.13
CA ASP A 153 31.23 -24.05 -17.01
C ASP A 153 30.78 -23.82 -18.47
N GLY A 154 29.46 -23.73 -18.68
CA GLY A 154 28.86 -23.56 -19.99
C GLY A 154 28.81 -24.82 -20.84
N LEU A 155 29.32 -25.97 -20.36
CA LEU A 155 29.16 -27.26 -21.04
C LEU A 155 27.78 -27.85 -20.72
N PRO A 156 27.00 -28.27 -21.72
CA PRO A 156 25.64 -28.72 -21.50
C PRO A 156 25.61 -30.09 -20.78
N VAL A 157 25.24 -30.02 -19.49
CA VAL A 157 24.98 -31.22 -18.65
C VAL A 157 23.53 -31.15 -18.18
N ARG A 158 22.79 -32.26 -18.42
CA ARG A 158 21.42 -32.43 -17.93
C ARG A 158 21.40 -33.55 -16.89
N ALA A 159 20.67 -33.31 -15.77
CA ALA A 159 20.37 -34.34 -14.80
C ALA A 159 18.96 -34.89 -15.07
N ILE A 160 18.84 -36.22 -15.15
CA ILE A 160 17.57 -36.94 -15.29
C ILE A 160 17.33 -37.69 -13.98
N PHE A 161 16.18 -37.44 -13.37
CA PHE A 161 15.71 -38.09 -12.14
C PHE A 161 14.71 -39.20 -12.52
N ASP A 162 14.83 -40.36 -11.91
CA ASP A 162 13.93 -41.49 -12.20
C ASP A 162 12.52 -41.28 -11.63
N LYS A 163 12.38 -40.47 -10.58
CA LYS A 163 11.11 -40.12 -9.94
C LYS A 163 11.18 -38.74 -9.26
N VAL A 164 10.03 -38.13 -9.01
CA VAL A 164 9.91 -37.00 -8.14
C VAL A 164 9.79 -37.52 -6.69
N PRO A 165 10.58 -36.99 -5.73
CA PRO A 165 10.42 -37.33 -4.33
C PRO A 165 9.02 -37.01 -3.79
N ASP A 166 8.48 -37.88 -2.93
CA ASP A 166 7.09 -37.81 -2.47
C ASP A 166 6.76 -36.52 -1.65
N ASN A 167 7.78 -35.88 -1.09
CA ASN A 167 7.65 -34.64 -0.32
C ASN A 167 7.88 -33.36 -1.13
N LEU A 168 8.14 -33.45 -2.44
CA LEU A 168 8.18 -32.29 -3.32
C LEU A 168 6.85 -32.07 -4.00
N ARG A 169 6.34 -30.86 -3.93
CA ARG A 169 5.05 -30.47 -4.51
C ARG A 169 5.23 -29.45 -5.62
N ALA A 170 4.43 -29.57 -6.68
CA ALA A 170 4.38 -28.57 -7.74
C ALA A 170 3.80 -27.23 -7.24
N ARG A 171 2.97 -27.31 -6.19
CA ARG A 171 2.27 -26.17 -5.58
C ARG A 171 2.26 -26.32 -4.07
N PRO A 172 2.22 -25.21 -3.29
CA PRO A 172 2.05 -25.27 -1.84
C PRO A 172 0.81 -26.10 -1.48
N THR A 173 0.97 -27.09 -0.63
CA THR A 173 -0.10 -28.06 -0.32
C THR A 173 -0.24 -28.21 1.19
N LEU A 174 -1.47 -28.03 1.68
CA LEU A 174 -1.85 -28.40 3.04
C LEU A 174 -2.42 -29.82 3.03
N SER A 175 -1.83 -30.70 3.83
CA SER A 175 -2.29 -32.08 4.01
C SER A 175 -2.94 -32.21 5.37
N ILE A 176 -4.17 -32.73 5.42
CA ILE A 176 -4.93 -32.92 6.65
C ILE A 176 -5.31 -34.40 6.78
N THR A 177 -4.94 -35.02 7.88
CA THR A 177 -5.46 -36.32 8.29
C THR A 177 -6.73 -36.12 9.09
N LEU A 178 -7.81 -36.70 8.63
CA LEU A 178 -9.15 -36.59 9.20
C LEU A 178 -9.60 -37.93 9.77
N ASP A 179 -10.43 -37.89 10.81
CA ASP A 179 -11.31 -39.00 11.18
C ASP A 179 -12.76 -38.62 10.85
N SER A 180 -13.42 -39.45 10.05
CA SER A 180 -14.75 -39.18 9.53
C SER A 180 -15.74 -40.30 9.86
N GLN A 181 -16.88 -39.94 10.43
CA GLN A 181 -17.93 -40.88 10.79
C GLN A 181 -18.61 -41.54 9.60
N ARG A 182 -18.57 -40.90 8.40
CA ARG A 182 -19.23 -41.40 7.18
C ARG A 182 -18.44 -41.08 5.91
N ALA A 183 -18.55 -41.94 4.93
CA ALA A 183 -18.06 -41.67 3.60
C ALA A 183 -19.02 -40.78 2.79
N GLY A 184 -18.52 -40.06 1.79
CA GLY A 184 -19.30 -39.33 0.81
C GLY A 184 -18.77 -37.96 0.45
N THR A 185 -19.31 -37.41 -0.66
CA THR A 185 -18.97 -36.06 -1.13
C THR A 185 -19.73 -35.00 -0.35
N ARG A 186 -19.01 -34.03 0.19
CA ARG A 186 -19.57 -32.89 0.93
C ARG A 186 -18.67 -31.68 0.89
N ASP A 187 -19.20 -30.54 1.29
CA ASP A 187 -18.42 -29.32 1.41
C ASP A 187 -17.43 -29.46 2.59
N ALA A 188 -16.19 -29.09 2.30
CA ALA A 188 -15.10 -29.03 3.25
C ALA A 188 -14.47 -27.62 3.18
N ALA A 189 -14.51 -26.89 4.25
CA ALA A 189 -13.97 -25.54 4.35
C ALA A 189 -12.65 -25.55 5.12
N ILE A 190 -11.61 -24.97 4.53
CA ILE A 190 -10.40 -24.57 5.25
C ILE A 190 -10.40 -23.06 5.44
N ARG A 191 -9.90 -22.60 6.60
CA ARG A 191 -9.63 -21.20 6.88
C ARG A 191 -8.25 -21.09 7.47
N TYR A 192 -7.51 -20.06 7.05
CA TYR A 192 -6.16 -19.84 7.56
C TYR A 192 -5.74 -18.37 7.40
N LEU A 193 -4.83 -17.93 8.24
CA LEU A 193 -4.13 -16.68 8.05
C LEU A 193 -2.91 -16.86 7.17
N THR A 194 -2.60 -15.84 6.39
CA THR A 194 -1.44 -15.83 5.49
C THR A 194 -0.83 -14.45 5.39
N GLY A 195 0.47 -14.42 5.10
CA GLY A 195 1.16 -13.23 4.60
C GLY A 195 1.07 -13.11 3.08
N GLY A 196 1.80 -12.13 2.54
CA GLY A 196 1.99 -11.96 1.09
C GLY A 196 0.85 -11.28 0.35
N LEU A 197 -0.25 -10.97 1.01
CA LEU A 197 -1.30 -10.09 0.51
C LEU A 197 -1.24 -8.76 1.26
N GLY A 198 -1.48 -7.67 0.54
CA GLY A 198 -1.53 -6.34 1.12
C GLY A 198 -2.35 -5.40 0.28
N TRP A 199 -2.83 -4.32 0.89
CA TRP A 199 -3.50 -3.27 0.18
C TRP A 199 -3.19 -1.89 0.76
N SER A 200 -3.27 -0.88 -0.08
CA SER A 200 -3.18 0.53 0.29
C SER A 200 -4.21 1.33 -0.46
N ALA A 201 -4.58 2.49 0.07
CA ALA A 201 -5.38 3.47 -0.67
C ALA A 201 -4.46 4.51 -1.30
N ASP A 202 -4.77 4.89 -2.53
CA ASP A 202 -4.15 5.98 -3.26
C ASP A 202 -5.26 6.92 -3.74
N TYR A 203 -5.05 8.22 -3.61
CA TYR A 203 -6.02 9.22 -3.99
C TYR A 203 -5.44 10.17 -5.02
N VAL A 204 -6.23 10.48 -6.02
CA VAL A 204 -5.96 11.55 -6.98
C VAL A 204 -6.96 12.67 -6.71
N ALA A 205 -6.45 13.85 -6.41
CA ALA A 205 -7.22 15.01 -6.02
C ALA A 205 -6.97 16.16 -7.00
N LEU A 206 -7.95 16.51 -7.84
CA LEU A 206 -7.85 17.62 -8.78
C LEU A 206 -8.50 18.86 -8.18
N PHE A 207 -7.67 19.80 -7.73
CA PHE A 207 -8.11 21.04 -7.10
C PHE A 207 -8.39 22.13 -8.13
N ASP A 208 -9.58 22.74 -8.07
CA ASP A 208 -9.97 23.92 -8.85
C ASP A 208 -10.14 25.10 -7.89
N GLU A 209 -9.12 25.94 -7.80
CA GLU A 209 -9.11 27.10 -6.89
C GLU A 209 -10.17 28.12 -7.28
N ALA A 210 -10.42 28.33 -8.58
CA ALA A 210 -11.41 29.32 -9.04
C ALA A 210 -12.83 28.94 -8.68
N LYS A 211 -13.12 27.62 -8.65
CA LYS A 211 -14.43 27.10 -8.23
C LYS A 211 -14.51 26.85 -6.73
N GLY A 212 -13.39 26.84 -6.01
CA GLY A 212 -13.33 26.48 -4.60
C GLY A 212 -13.72 25.02 -4.36
N SER A 213 -13.33 24.12 -5.25
CA SER A 213 -13.69 22.72 -5.21
C SER A 213 -12.55 21.77 -5.54
N ILE A 214 -12.69 20.50 -5.15
CA ILE A 214 -11.77 19.43 -5.47
C ILE A 214 -12.53 18.18 -5.93
N ASP A 215 -12.04 17.55 -6.99
CA ASP A 215 -12.51 16.23 -7.42
C ASP A 215 -11.59 15.18 -6.82
N VAL A 216 -12.13 14.17 -6.16
CA VAL A 216 -11.35 13.16 -5.45
C VAL A 216 -11.67 11.78 -6.00
N GLN A 217 -10.67 11.10 -6.52
CA GLN A 217 -10.73 9.70 -6.92
C GLN A 217 -9.89 8.86 -5.98
N GLY A 218 -10.46 7.78 -5.45
CA GLY A 218 -9.79 6.83 -4.58
C GLY A 218 -9.59 5.48 -5.26
N TRP A 219 -8.37 4.98 -5.20
CA TRP A 219 -7.95 3.70 -5.74
C TRP A 219 -7.44 2.80 -4.63
N VAL A 220 -7.87 1.56 -4.62
CA VAL A 220 -7.22 0.50 -3.85
C VAL A 220 -6.14 -0.14 -4.71
N THR A 221 -4.93 -0.15 -4.20
CA THR A 221 -3.81 -0.91 -4.75
C THR A 221 -3.68 -2.20 -3.95
N LEU A 222 -4.08 -3.32 -4.56
CA LEU A 222 -4.02 -4.66 -3.98
C LEU A 222 -2.83 -5.41 -4.54
N SER A 223 -1.95 -5.93 -3.68
CA SER A 223 -0.76 -6.70 -4.05
C SER A 223 -0.87 -8.13 -3.58
N ASN A 224 -0.32 -9.07 -4.37
CA ASN A 224 -0.23 -10.48 -4.02
C ASN A 224 1.16 -11.03 -4.32
N SER A 225 1.85 -11.47 -3.29
CA SER A 225 3.12 -12.20 -3.34
C SER A 225 3.06 -13.49 -2.50
N SER A 226 1.85 -14.01 -2.29
CA SER A 226 1.61 -15.17 -1.42
C SER A 226 2.06 -16.51 -2.01
N GLY A 227 2.48 -16.51 -3.29
CA GLY A 227 2.86 -17.73 -4.02
C GLY A 227 1.69 -18.52 -4.58
N THR A 228 0.46 -17.98 -4.48
CA THR A 228 -0.73 -18.56 -5.10
C THR A 228 -1.66 -17.50 -5.69
N THR A 229 -2.42 -17.87 -6.71
CA THR A 229 -3.46 -17.04 -7.33
C THR A 229 -4.80 -17.39 -6.73
N TYR A 230 -5.52 -16.40 -6.20
CA TYR A 230 -6.90 -16.54 -5.72
C TYR A 230 -7.86 -16.19 -6.86
N ARG A 231 -8.50 -17.23 -7.43
CA ARG A 231 -9.34 -17.07 -8.62
C ARG A 231 -10.78 -16.73 -8.25
N ASN A 232 -11.32 -15.70 -8.88
CA ASN A 232 -12.71 -15.24 -8.66
C ASN A 232 -13.09 -15.23 -7.17
N ALA A 233 -12.15 -14.77 -6.31
CA ALA A 233 -12.32 -14.75 -4.88
C ALA A 233 -13.25 -13.61 -4.46
N ASP A 234 -14.15 -13.90 -3.52
CA ASP A 234 -14.92 -12.88 -2.83
C ASP A 234 -13.98 -12.09 -1.91
N THR A 235 -13.71 -10.83 -2.29
CA THR A 235 -12.62 -10.06 -1.71
C THR A 235 -13.14 -8.93 -0.84
N LEU A 236 -12.68 -8.92 0.41
CA LEU A 236 -12.97 -7.91 1.41
C LEU A 236 -11.68 -7.26 1.88
N LEU A 237 -11.63 -5.93 1.90
CA LEU A 237 -10.52 -5.19 2.47
C LEU A 237 -10.93 -4.61 3.82
N VAL A 238 -10.02 -4.66 4.77
CA VAL A 238 -10.27 -4.19 6.13
C VAL A 238 -9.29 -3.08 6.48
N ALA A 239 -9.84 -1.89 6.72
CA ALA A 239 -9.09 -0.75 7.22
C ALA A 239 -9.09 -0.74 8.75
N GLY A 240 -7.90 -0.70 9.32
CA GLY A 240 -7.60 -0.85 10.73
C GLY A 240 -6.58 -1.95 10.95
N ASP A 241 -5.92 -1.93 12.09
CA ASP A 241 -4.86 -2.89 12.42
C ASP A 241 -5.32 -3.81 13.55
N PRO A 242 -5.53 -5.13 13.29
CA PRO A 242 -5.82 -6.09 14.35
C PRO A 242 -4.60 -6.18 15.28
N GLN A 243 -4.81 -6.15 16.60
CA GLN A 243 -3.72 -6.35 17.56
C GLN A 243 -3.01 -7.68 17.29
N GLY A 244 -1.70 -7.63 17.06
CA GLY A 244 -0.86 -8.79 16.74
C GLY A 244 -0.27 -8.80 15.34
N ALA A 245 -0.79 -8.01 14.40
CA ALA A 245 -0.11 -7.75 13.14
C ALA A 245 0.99 -6.72 13.37
N SER A 246 2.25 -7.16 13.36
CA SER A 246 3.42 -6.30 13.53
C SER A 246 3.55 -5.33 12.35
N GLY A 247 2.88 -4.19 12.43
CA GLY A 247 2.95 -3.10 11.46
C GLY A 247 3.49 -1.85 12.13
N PHE A 248 4.67 -1.43 11.73
CA PHE A 248 5.31 -0.20 12.17
C PHE A 248 4.49 1.03 11.82
N GLY A 249 4.31 1.90 12.83
CA GLY A 249 4.21 3.32 12.61
C GLY A 249 2.82 3.89 12.40
N GLY A 250 2.01 3.86 13.42
CA GLY A 250 0.96 4.86 13.58
C GLY A 250 1.58 6.25 13.69
N GLY A 251 1.86 6.89 12.56
CA GLY A 251 2.05 8.32 12.50
C GLY A 251 0.73 8.95 12.96
N ARG A 252 0.71 9.55 14.14
CA ARG A 252 -0.47 10.28 14.61
C ARG A 252 -0.85 11.32 13.56
N GLY A 253 -2.09 11.24 13.05
CA GLY A 253 -2.63 12.02 11.94
C GLY A 253 -2.44 13.52 12.07
N ARG A 254 -1.29 14.00 11.59
CA ARG A 254 -0.92 15.43 11.61
C ARG A 254 -1.82 16.27 10.69
N ASN A 255 -2.55 15.60 9.80
CA ASN A 255 -3.34 16.21 8.74
C ASN A 255 -4.84 16.32 9.06
N ILE A 256 -5.30 15.68 10.14
CA ILE A 256 -6.68 15.77 10.60
C ILE A 256 -6.78 16.94 11.59
N ARG A 257 -7.51 17.99 11.24
CA ARG A 257 -7.75 19.13 12.14
C ARG A 257 -8.80 18.83 13.19
N SER A 258 -9.79 18.04 12.82
CA SER A 258 -10.87 17.60 13.69
C SER A 258 -11.32 16.22 13.22
N ALA A 259 -11.29 15.23 14.11
CA ALA A 259 -11.82 13.91 13.84
C ALA A 259 -13.34 13.98 13.69
N GLY A 260 -13.85 13.28 12.69
CA GLY A 260 -15.28 13.25 12.41
C GLY A 260 -16.06 12.35 13.39
N THR A 261 -17.31 12.68 13.56
CA THR A 261 -18.27 11.92 14.38
C THR A 261 -19.43 11.36 13.56
N GLU A 262 -19.38 11.52 12.24
CA GLU A 262 -20.42 11.01 11.33
C GLU A 262 -20.25 9.51 11.10
N THR A 263 -21.36 8.79 10.98
CA THR A 263 -21.35 7.35 10.65
C THR A 263 -21.29 7.18 9.13
N ALA A 264 -20.20 6.59 8.64
CA ALA A 264 -20.07 6.23 7.23
C ALA A 264 -21.09 5.15 6.83
N ASN A 265 -21.53 5.17 5.57
CA ASN A 265 -22.44 4.15 5.01
C ASN A 265 -21.73 2.81 4.74
N ARG A 266 -20.55 2.57 5.34
CA ARG A 266 -19.77 1.34 5.19
C ARG A 266 -20.04 0.41 6.36
N GLU A 267 -20.03 -0.89 6.07
CA GLU A 267 -20.12 -1.92 7.10
C GLU A 267 -18.93 -1.80 8.07
N ARG A 268 -19.20 -2.00 9.34
CA ARG A 268 -18.19 -1.97 10.41
C ARG A 268 -18.16 -3.30 11.14
N LEU A 269 -16.96 -3.77 11.41
CA LEU A 269 -16.70 -4.92 12.28
C LEU A 269 -15.90 -4.42 13.48
N GLY A 270 -16.58 -4.11 14.59
CA GLY A 270 -15.94 -3.45 15.74
C GLY A 270 -15.37 -2.08 15.32
N ASP A 271 -14.04 -1.93 15.47
CA ASP A 271 -13.31 -0.71 15.15
C ASP A 271 -12.81 -0.65 13.69
N PHE A 272 -13.11 -1.67 12.88
CA PHE A 272 -12.67 -1.79 11.50
C PHE A 272 -13.73 -1.31 10.51
N TYR A 273 -13.29 -0.65 9.44
CA TYR A 273 -14.13 -0.37 8.28
C TYR A 273 -13.90 -1.42 7.18
N LEU A 274 -15.00 -1.94 6.64
CA LEU A 274 -15.00 -2.98 5.62
C LEU A 274 -15.21 -2.36 4.24
N TYR A 275 -14.36 -2.71 3.28
CA TYR A 275 -14.42 -2.27 1.88
C TYR A 275 -14.61 -3.49 0.98
N PRO A 276 -15.86 -3.87 0.65
CA PRO A 276 -16.12 -5.00 -0.25
C PRO A 276 -15.66 -4.63 -1.67
N VAL A 277 -14.81 -5.46 -2.22
CA VAL A 277 -14.36 -5.38 -3.62
C VAL A 277 -15.24 -6.24 -4.52
N GLY A 278 -15.89 -7.26 -3.93
CA GLY A 278 -16.63 -8.27 -4.65
C GLY A 278 -15.72 -9.35 -5.25
N ARG A 279 -16.26 -10.09 -6.22
CA ARG A 279 -15.53 -11.20 -6.83
C ARG A 279 -14.48 -10.71 -7.82
N THR A 280 -13.22 -11.02 -7.52
CA THR A 280 -12.08 -10.69 -8.40
C THR A 280 -11.00 -11.76 -8.33
N THR A 281 -10.20 -11.88 -9.39
CA THR A 281 -9.00 -12.72 -9.38
C THR A 281 -7.82 -11.89 -8.86
N ILE A 282 -7.13 -12.39 -7.84
CA ILE A 282 -5.92 -11.79 -7.25
C ILE A 282 -4.76 -12.70 -7.65
N ALA A 283 -4.13 -12.40 -8.80
CA ALA A 283 -3.06 -13.25 -9.34
C ALA A 283 -1.77 -13.10 -8.51
N ASP A 284 -1.00 -14.20 -8.40
CA ASP A 284 0.32 -14.16 -7.76
C ASP A 284 1.26 -13.21 -8.52
N LYS A 285 2.10 -12.50 -7.78
CA LYS A 285 3.04 -11.49 -8.31
C LYS A 285 2.37 -10.36 -9.11
N GLN A 286 1.11 -10.07 -8.80
CA GLN A 286 0.34 -8.99 -9.42
C GLN A 286 0.08 -7.86 -8.42
N THR A 287 0.13 -6.64 -8.94
CA THR A 287 -0.49 -5.45 -8.32
C THR A 287 -1.71 -5.07 -9.14
N LYS A 288 -2.86 -4.93 -8.48
CA LYS A 288 -4.14 -4.58 -9.09
C LYS A 288 -4.68 -3.31 -8.47
N GLN A 289 -5.15 -2.38 -9.30
CA GLN A 289 -5.83 -1.18 -8.84
C GLN A 289 -7.33 -1.27 -9.11
N ILE A 290 -8.13 -0.90 -8.10
CA ILE A 290 -9.59 -0.94 -8.13
C ILE A 290 -10.10 0.40 -7.63
N ASN A 291 -10.95 1.07 -8.42
CA ASN A 291 -11.60 2.30 -7.98
C ASN A 291 -12.61 1.99 -6.87
N PHE A 292 -12.59 2.78 -5.78
CA PHE A 292 -13.53 2.63 -4.67
C PHE A 292 -14.22 3.95 -4.29
N LEU A 293 -13.74 5.06 -4.80
CA LEU A 293 -14.26 6.40 -4.54
C LEU A 293 -14.11 7.27 -5.79
N ASP A 294 -15.19 7.93 -6.21
CA ASP A 294 -15.17 8.95 -7.28
C ASP A 294 -16.19 10.02 -6.92
N VAL A 295 -15.71 11.14 -6.37
CA VAL A 295 -16.55 12.25 -5.92
C VAL A 295 -16.04 13.55 -6.53
N GLN A 296 -16.95 14.29 -7.17
CA GLN A 296 -16.65 15.54 -7.84
C GLN A 296 -17.25 16.73 -7.09
N GLY A 297 -16.58 17.90 -7.21
CA GLY A 297 -17.09 19.15 -6.70
C GLY A 297 -17.13 19.26 -5.16
N VAL A 298 -16.28 18.52 -4.45
CA VAL A 298 -16.14 18.63 -2.99
C VAL A 298 -15.66 20.03 -2.64
N PRO A 299 -16.34 20.80 -1.78
CA PRO A 299 -15.89 22.13 -1.35
C PRO A 299 -14.48 22.07 -0.77
N ALA A 300 -13.58 22.88 -1.32
CA ALA A 300 -12.17 22.91 -0.91
C ALA A 300 -11.60 24.33 -1.06
N SER A 301 -10.62 24.66 -0.23
CA SER A 301 -9.95 25.96 -0.27
C SER A 301 -8.45 25.84 -0.07
N ARG A 302 -7.70 26.74 -0.72
CA ARG A 302 -6.28 26.93 -0.41
C ARG A 302 -6.13 27.74 0.85
N ALA A 303 -5.17 27.39 1.69
CA ALA A 303 -4.77 28.16 2.85
C ALA A 303 -3.24 28.12 3.01
N TYR A 304 -2.72 29.01 3.85
CA TYR A 304 -1.31 29.07 4.18
C TYR A 304 -1.16 28.81 5.67
N GLU A 305 -0.21 27.96 6.05
CA GLU A 305 0.06 27.61 7.44
C GLU A 305 1.55 27.77 7.74
N TYR A 306 1.85 28.34 8.89
CA TYR A 306 3.22 28.38 9.38
C TYR A 306 3.26 27.97 10.84
N ARG A 307 4.14 27.01 11.16
CA ARG A 307 4.29 26.51 12.52
C ARG A 307 5.60 26.94 13.13
N VAL A 308 5.51 27.56 14.28
CA VAL A 308 6.64 27.91 15.15
C VAL A 308 6.70 26.87 16.28
N GLY A 309 7.84 26.18 16.40
CA GLY A 309 7.99 25.08 17.37
C GLY A 309 8.23 25.55 18.81
N TRP A 310 8.87 26.69 18.99
CA TRP A 310 9.21 27.26 20.28
C TRP A 310 9.38 28.80 20.19
N LEU A 311 9.51 29.46 21.33
CA LEU A 311 9.76 30.92 21.41
C LEU A 311 11.21 31.23 21.05
N ALA A 312 11.52 31.28 19.75
CA ALA A 312 12.87 31.48 19.22
C ALA A 312 12.87 32.36 17.97
N SER A 313 13.99 33.10 17.79
CA SER A 313 14.25 33.84 16.56
C SER A 313 14.74 32.88 15.45
N ILE A 314 14.36 33.21 14.22
CA ILE A 314 14.97 32.64 13.00
C ILE A 314 15.72 33.74 12.26
N SER A 315 16.88 33.40 11.67
CA SER A 315 17.73 34.39 10.99
C SER A 315 17.08 34.91 9.70
N GLU A 316 16.54 33.99 8.90
CA GLU A 316 15.96 34.29 7.60
C GLU A 316 14.47 33.98 7.55
N PRO A 317 13.67 34.75 6.80
CA PRO A 317 12.26 34.43 6.57
C PRO A 317 12.11 33.05 5.91
N ARG A 318 11.16 32.23 6.40
CA ARG A 318 10.85 30.91 5.86
C ARG A 318 9.49 30.90 5.18
N SER A 319 9.35 30.08 4.16
CA SER A 319 8.10 29.88 3.44
C SER A 319 7.02 29.28 4.34
N ALA A 320 5.80 29.78 4.20
CA ALA A 320 4.62 29.12 4.75
C ALA A 320 4.30 27.87 3.95
N ASP A 321 3.64 26.91 4.58
CA ASP A 321 3.11 25.72 3.89
C ASP A 321 1.83 26.10 3.15
N THR A 322 1.73 25.70 1.88
CA THR A 322 0.48 25.74 1.12
C THR A 322 -0.31 24.48 1.44
N VAL A 323 -1.54 24.61 1.91
CA VAL A 323 -2.42 23.50 2.25
C VAL A 323 -3.74 23.59 1.49
N VAL A 324 -4.31 22.43 1.14
CA VAL A 324 -5.68 22.31 0.65
C VAL A 324 -6.56 21.82 1.80
N LYS A 325 -7.59 22.59 2.11
CA LYS A 325 -8.57 22.30 3.18
C LYS A 325 -9.85 21.77 2.56
N PHE A 326 -10.35 20.63 3.04
CA PHE A 326 -11.63 20.03 2.67
C PHE A 326 -12.15 19.14 3.81
N SER A 327 -13.33 18.56 3.64
CA SER A 327 -13.93 17.69 4.66
C SER A 327 -14.35 16.34 4.10
N SER A 328 -14.19 15.29 4.89
CA SER A 328 -14.71 13.95 4.61
C SER A 328 -16.19 13.80 4.99
N SER A 329 -16.84 14.87 5.50
CA SER A 329 -18.22 14.85 5.94
C SER A 329 -19.19 14.70 4.78
N LYS A 330 -20.41 14.25 5.08
CA LYS A 330 -21.51 14.20 4.11
C LYS A 330 -21.93 15.59 3.68
N SER A 331 -22.05 16.53 4.63
CA SER A 331 -22.33 17.95 4.35
C SER A 331 -21.19 18.65 3.62
N GLY A 332 -19.95 18.20 3.81
CA GLY A 332 -18.77 18.68 3.08
C GLY A 332 -18.59 18.09 1.70
N GLY A 333 -19.53 17.28 1.23
CA GLY A 333 -19.61 16.78 -0.15
C GLY A 333 -18.86 15.49 -0.44
N LEU A 334 -17.87 15.07 0.38
CA LEU A 334 -17.15 13.81 0.14
C LEU A 334 -17.93 12.60 0.68
N GLY A 335 -18.44 12.67 1.91
CA GLY A 335 -19.43 11.74 2.44
C GLY A 335 -18.94 10.32 2.70
N ASP A 336 -17.64 10.11 2.91
CA ASP A 336 -17.09 8.78 3.18
C ASP A 336 -15.92 8.81 4.18
N ALA A 337 -15.62 7.65 4.77
CA ALA A 337 -14.40 7.42 5.53
C ALA A 337 -13.26 7.09 4.56
N LEU A 338 -12.08 7.66 4.80
CA LEU A 338 -10.93 7.47 3.94
C LEU A 338 -9.92 6.54 4.62
N PRO A 339 -9.59 5.38 4.03
CA PRO A 339 -8.44 4.58 4.44
C PRO A 339 -7.13 5.37 4.45
N ALA A 340 -6.19 4.94 5.28
CA ALA A 340 -4.84 5.48 5.24
C ALA A 340 -4.21 5.29 3.86
N GLY A 341 -3.55 6.34 3.36
CA GLY A 341 -2.97 6.31 2.01
C GLY A 341 -2.37 7.63 1.56
N SER A 342 -1.91 7.67 0.32
CA SER A 342 -1.29 8.84 -0.30
C SER A 342 -2.28 9.63 -1.14
N VAL A 343 -2.37 10.94 -0.90
CA VAL A 343 -3.20 11.88 -1.68
C VAL A 343 -2.29 12.69 -2.58
N ARG A 344 -2.41 12.51 -3.89
CA ARG A 344 -1.69 13.27 -4.92
C ARG A 344 -2.56 14.38 -5.45
N PHE A 345 -2.08 15.63 -5.28
CA PHE A 345 -2.81 16.81 -5.69
C PHE A 345 -2.37 17.29 -7.06
N TYR A 346 -3.37 17.61 -7.89
CA TYR A 346 -3.21 18.21 -9.19
C TYR A 346 -4.01 19.51 -9.27
N GLN A 347 -3.54 20.45 -10.07
CA GLN A 347 -4.27 21.67 -10.41
C GLN A 347 -4.12 21.94 -11.92
N ARG A 348 -5.17 22.46 -12.57
CA ARG A 348 -5.10 22.80 -13.98
C ARG A 348 -4.29 24.08 -14.18
N ASP A 349 -3.39 24.06 -15.14
CA ASP A 349 -2.70 25.26 -15.62
C ASP A 349 -3.62 26.10 -16.50
N GLN A 350 -3.13 27.26 -16.98
CA GLN A 350 -3.89 28.15 -17.86
C GLN A 350 -4.32 27.50 -19.19
N ARG A 351 -3.70 26.41 -19.60
CA ARG A 351 -4.01 25.62 -20.78
C ARG A 351 -5.04 24.52 -20.51
N GLY A 352 -5.47 24.38 -19.25
CA GLY A 352 -6.40 23.34 -18.80
C GLY A 352 -5.75 22.00 -18.50
N SER A 353 -4.42 21.87 -18.61
CA SER A 353 -3.70 20.63 -18.36
C SER A 353 -3.46 20.42 -16.85
N PRO A 354 -3.70 19.23 -16.30
CA PRO A 354 -3.45 18.95 -14.89
C PRO A 354 -1.93 18.90 -14.62
N GLN A 355 -1.49 19.69 -13.65
CA GLN A 355 -0.11 19.73 -13.17
C GLN A 355 -0.06 19.19 -11.74
N PHE A 356 0.93 18.35 -11.44
CA PHE A 356 1.16 17.85 -10.09
C PHE A 356 1.65 18.98 -9.18
N ILE A 357 0.96 19.21 -8.06
CA ILE A 357 1.26 20.29 -7.12
C ILE A 357 1.71 19.80 -5.74
N GLY A 358 1.68 18.50 -5.49
CA GLY A 358 2.19 17.89 -4.27
C GLY A 358 1.50 16.61 -3.85
N GLU A 359 2.09 15.96 -2.86
CA GLU A 359 1.59 14.71 -2.28
C GLU A 359 1.62 14.79 -0.75
N ASN A 360 0.62 14.19 -0.12
CA ASN A 360 0.58 14.04 1.34
C ASN A 360 -0.04 12.70 1.73
N ALA A 361 0.41 12.14 2.85
CA ALA A 361 -0.19 10.94 3.41
C ALA A 361 -1.34 11.31 4.36
N ILE A 362 -2.39 10.50 4.37
CA ILE A 362 -3.44 10.54 5.37
C ILE A 362 -3.46 9.24 6.17
N ASP A 363 -3.77 9.34 7.44
CA ASP A 363 -4.11 8.19 8.28
C ASP A 363 -5.58 7.79 8.04
N HIS A 364 -6.01 6.67 8.64
CA HIS A 364 -7.44 6.30 8.65
C HIS A 364 -8.28 7.47 9.15
N THR A 365 -9.06 8.03 8.24
CA THR A 365 -9.82 9.26 8.45
C THR A 365 -11.31 8.95 8.51
N PRO A 366 -11.94 9.06 9.69
CA PRO A 366 -13.38 8.88 9.82
C PRO A 366 -14.17 9.87 8.97
N MET A 367 -15.37 9.51 8.56
CA MET A 367 -16.29 10.44 7.91
C MET A 367 -16.63 11.61 8.86
N GLY A 368 -16.73 12.81 8.33
CA GLY A 368 -16.95 14.04 9.12
C GLY A 368 -15.67 14.74 9.57
N SER A 369 -14.49 14.24 9.18
CA SER A 369 -13.22 14.86 9.53
C SER A 369 -12.92 16.09 8.68
N ALA A 370 -12.32 17.12 9.30
CA ALA A 370 -11.75 18.27 8.60
C ALA A 370 -10.27 18.01 8.29
N LEU A 371 -9.91 18.06 7.02
CA LEU A 371 -8.55 17.81 6.53
C LEU A 371 -7.89 19.14 6.11
N ALA A 372 -6.58 19.23 6.33
CA ALA A 372 -5.71 20.27 5.80
C ALA A 372 -4.40 19.60 5.36
N LEU A 373 -4.26 19.37 4.06
CA LEU A 373 -3.16 18.59 3.50
C LEU A 373 -2.16 19.52 2.82
N LYS A 374 -0.91 19.48 3.26
CA LYS A 374 0.19 20.25 2.66
C LYS A 374 0.42 19.74 1.24
N THR A 375 0.45 20.67 0.28
CA THR A 375 0.79 20.38 -1.11
C THR A 375 2.20 20.83 -1.46
N SER A 376 2.61 22.02 -0.96
CA SER A 376 3.92 22.59 -1.28
C SER A 376 4.33 23.62 -0.21
N GLU A 377 5.50 24.21 -0.37
CA GLU A 377 5.89 25.44 0.32
C GLU A 377 5.50 26.64 -0.54
N ALA A 378 4.94 27.67 0.11
CA ALA A 378 4.58 28.90 -0.57
C ALA A 378 5.83 29.70 -0.91
N PHE A 379 6.07 29.91 -2.22
CA PHE A 379 7.22 30.68 -2.66
C PHE A 379 7.13 32.15 -2.24
N ASP A 380 5.92 32.71 -2.33
CA ASP A 380 5.64 34.14 -2.19
C ASP A 380 5.10 34.55 -0.79
N VAL A 381 4.88 33.60 0.10
CA VAL A 381 4.36 33.87 1.46
C VAL A 381 5.39 33.40 2.49
N LYS A 382 5.98 34.35 3.20
CA LYS A 382 7.08 34.06 4.14
C LYS A 382 6.79 34.61 5.53
N VAL A 383 7.38 33.95 6.52
CA VAL A 383 7.25 34.32 7.92
C VAL A 383 8.63 34.37 8.55
N LYS A 384 8.88 35.46 9.32
CA LYS A 384 10.06 35.62 10.17
C LYS A 384 9.63 35.75 11.61
N THR A 385 10.31 35.06 12.50
CA THR A 385 10.05 35.14 13.95
C THR A 385 11.25 35.74 14.66
N THR A 386 10.99 36.63 15.57
CA THR A 386 12.04 37.33 16.34
C THR A 386 11.64 37.41 17.81
N VAL A 387 12.54 36.99 18.68
CA VAL A 387 12.46 37.30 20.13
C VAL A 387 12.91 38.73 20.30
N THR A 388 12.01 39.62 20.65
CA THR A 388 12.31 41.05 20.85
C THR A 388 12.80 41.36 22.28
N GLU A 389 12.32 40.57 23.25
CA GLU A 389 12.75 40.70 24.63
C GLU A 389 12.64 39.36 25.37
N ARG A 390 13.58 39.11 26.28
CA ARG A 390 13.48 37.98 27.21
C ARG A 390 13.91 38.43 28.60
N LYS A 391 12.94 38.45 29.52
CA LYS A 391 13.10 38.94 30.87
C LYS A 391 12.82 37.85 31.90
N ARG A 392 13.73 37.70 32.87
CA ARG A 392 13.51 36.82 34.02
C ARG A 392 12.68 37.56 35.06
N LEU A 393 11.51 37.03 35.44
CA LEU A 393 10.63 37.58 36.43
C LEU A 393 10.90 37.02 37.84
N SER A 394 11.26 35.73 37.93
CA SER A 394 11.63 35.06 39.18
C SER A 394 12.57 33.88 38.89
N SER A 395 12.90 33.07 39.89
CA SER A 395 13.70 31.86 39.74
C SER A 395 13.04 30.83 38.79
N THR A 396 11.70 30.85 38.72
CA THR A 396 10.90 29.88 37.96
C THR A 396 10.03 30.49 36.87
N ARG A 397 10.15 31.83 36.61
CA ARG A 397 9.28 32.55 35.66
C ARG A 397 10.08 33.40 34.72
N TRP A 398 9.76 33.25 33.42
CA TRP A 398 10.31 34.06 32.34
C TRP A 398 9.21 34.69 31.50
N GLN A 399 9.46 35.92 31.05
CA GLN A 399 8.62 36.60 30.07
C GLN A 399 9.39 36.73 28.76
N THR A 400 8.77 36.29 27.63
CA THR A 400 9.36 36.37 26.30
C THR A 400 8.41 37.10 25.38
N SER A 401 8.88 38.19 24.77
CA SER A 401 8.13 38.93 23.75
C SER A 401 8.58 38.51 22.37
N MET A 402 7.63 38.17 21.55
CA MET A 402 7.82 37.68 20.18
C MET A 402 7.24 38.66 19.18
N ARG A 403 7.91 38.80 18.04
CA ARG A 403 7.43 39.45 16.83
C ARG A 403 7.41 38.44 15.70
N TYR A 404 6.30 38.39 14.96
CA TYR A 404 6.10 37.58 13.79
C TYR A 404 5.82 38.51 12.61
N GLU A 405 6.74 38.54 11.64
CA GLU A 405 6.65 39.36 10.44
C GLU A 405 6.25 38.44 9.28
N LEU A 406 5.13 38.72 8.62
CA LEU A 406 4.59 37.96 7.52
C LEU A 406 4.64 38.81 6.25
N THR A 407 5.12 38.26 5.15
CA THR A 407 5.18 38.93 3.83
C THR A 407 4.44 38.11 2.80
N ASN A 408 3.76 38.81 1.90
CA ASN A 408 3.01 38.26 0.79
C ASN A 408 3.39 39.00 -0.51
N ALA A 409 4.08 38.34 -1.41
CA ALA A 409 4.45 38.86 -2.73
C ALA A 409 3.45 38.48 -3.85
N ARG A 410 2.24 38.03 -3.48
CA ARG A 410 1.17 37.69 -4.41
C ARG A 410 0.29 38.91 -4.69
N ASP A 411 -0.33 38.95 -5.88
CA ASP A 411 -1.29 39.99 -6.28
C ASP A 411 -2.62 39.97 -5.48
N GLY A 412 -2.92 38.87 -4.81
CA GLY A 412 -4.09 38.70 -3.96
C GLY A 412 -3.72 38.71 -2.46
N ALA A 413 -4.60 39.26 -1.62
CA ALA A 413 -4.48 39.12 -0.18
C ALA A 413 -4.60 37.65 0.27
N VAL A 414 -3.87 37.27 1.30
CA VAL A 414 -3.91 35.90 1.87
C VAL A 414 -4.14 35.95 3.37
N THR A 415 -4.69 34.86 3.91
CA THR A 415 -4.68 34.64 5.36
C THR A 415 -3.71 33.52 5.69
N VAL A 416 -2.81 33.77 6.63
CA VAL A 416 -1.83 32.79 7.10
C VAL A 416 -2.25 32.32 8.49
N ASP A 417 -2.49 31.03 8.68
CA ASP A 417 -2.66 30.41 9.98
C ASP A 417 -1.30 30.26 10.65
N LEU A 418 -0.92 31.27 11.44
CA LEU A 418 0.31 31.30 12.20
C LEU A 418 0.13 30.54 13.51
N MET A 419 0.72 29.36 13.62
CA MET A 419 0.64 28.51 14.80
C MET A 419 1.90 28.63 15.66
N GLN A 420 1.76 29.08 16.91
CA GLN A 420 2.78 28.96 17.94
C GLN A 420 2.52 27.68 18.74
N SER A 421 3.44 26.74 18.68
CA SER A 421 3.43 25.51 19.49
C SER A 421 4.57 25.52 20.51
N GLY A 422 4.69 24.47 21.29
CA GLY A 422 5.68 24.36 22.36
C GLY A 422 5.28 25.09 23.64
N LEU A 423 3.99 25.35 23.86
CA LEU A 423 3.50 26.09 25.03
C LEU A 423 3.29 25.20 26.27
N ASP A 424 3.30 23.90 26.11
CA ASP A 424 3.10 22.93 27.18
C ASP A 424 4.06 21.73 26.95
N PHE A 425 5.21 21.79 27.60
CA PHE A 425 6.14 20.68 27.71
C PHE A 425 6.17 20.22 29.17
N GLY A 426 6.00 18.98 29.43
CA GLY A 426 5.86 18.30 30.72
C GLY A 426 6.25 18.98 32.03
N TRP A 427 7.18 19.92 32.01
CA TRP A 427 7.62 20.69 33.16
C TRP A 427 7.48 22.23 32.98
N THR A 428 6.89 22.69 31.86
CA THR A 428 6.71 24.13 31.57
C THR A 428 5.26 24.43 31.21
N ASP A 429 4.70 25.47 31.80
CA ASP A 429 3.41 26.06 31.43
C ASP A 429 3.67 27.45 30.83
N THR A 430 3.30 27.62 29.55
CA THR A 430 3.47 28.92 28.87
C THR A 430 2.11 29.49 28.48
N ARG A 431 1.87 30.73 28.87
CA ARG A 431 0.62 31.46 28.62
C ARG A 431 0.88 32.77 27.90
N ILE A 432 -0.04 33.18 27.05
CA ILE A 432 -0.04 34.51 26.46
C ILE A 432 -0.49 35.50 27.49
N VAL A 433 0.30 36.57 27.68
CA VAL A 433 0.00 37.70 28.56
C VAL A 433 -0.63 38.85 27.77
N THR A 434 -0.03 39.15 26.61
CA THR A 434 -0.55 40.19 25.69
C THR A 434 -0.36 39.70 24.26
N GLU A 435 -1.26 40.13 23.37
CA GLU A 435 -1.19 39.84 21.94
C GLU A 435 -1.80 40.96 21.12
N SER A 436 -1.24 41.28 19.95
CA SER A 436 -1.75 42.32 19.05
C SER A 436 -2.95 41.90 18.23
N LEU A 437 -3.06 40.61 17.96
CA LEU A 437 -4.18 39.92 17.27
C LEU A 437 -4.65 38.79 18.18
N LYS A 438 -5.95 38.59 18.29
CA LYS A 438 -6.49 37.54 19.16
C LYS A 438 -6.25 36.16 18.57
N SER A 439 -5.60 35.30 19.37
CA SER A 439 -5.38 33.89 19.01
C SER A 439 -6.57 32.99 19.35
N GLU A 440 -6.65 31.88 18.65
CA GLU A 440 -7.49 30.74 19.00
C GLU A 440 -6.61 29.66 19.65
N ARG A 441 -7.00 29.16 20.83
CA ARG A 441 -6.28 28.07 21.47
C ARG A 441 -6.73 26.74 20.85
N ARG A 442 -5.77 26.02 20.24
CA ARG A 442 -6.03 24.71 19.64
C ARG A 442 -5.99 23.57 20.66
N ASN A 443 -5.05 23.63 21.59
CA ASN A 443 -4.87 22.67 22.70
C ASN A 443 -3.93 23.29 23.74
N SER A 444 -3.54 22.55 24.79
CA SER A 444 -2.60 23.02 25.81
C SER A 444 -1.28 23.52 25.21
N ASN A 445 -0.80 22.89 24.15
CA ASN A 445 0.52 23.13 23.55
C ASN A 445 0.53 24.15 22.40
N ALA A 446 -0.62 24.59 21.86
CA ALA A 446 -0.64 25.43 20.66
C ALA A 446 -1.76 26.47 20.62
N VAL A 447 -1.42 27.64 20.07
CA VAL A 447 -2.35 28.69 19.67
C VAL A 447 -2.17 29.03 18.20
N VAL A 448 -3.20 29.57 17.55
CA VAL A 448 -3.19 29.97 16.14
C VAL A 448 -3.75 31.38 15.99
N TRP A 449 -3.06 32.20 15.23
CA TRP A 449 -3.54 33.50 14.73
C TRP A 449 -3.89 33.35 13.25
N ALA A 450 -5.10 33.72 12.86
CA ALA A 450 -5.47 33.89 11.46
C ALA A 450 -5.03 35.28 11.01
N VAL A 451 -3.85 35.39 10.40
CA VAL A 451 -3.22 36.68 10.09
C VAL A 451 -3.56 37.09 8.66
N PRO A 452 -4.36 38.13 8.41
CA PRO A 452 -4.58 38.68 7.10
C PRO A 452 -3.32 39.44 6.63
N VAL A 453 -2.80 39.06 5.46
CA VAL A 453 -1.64 39.69 4.83
C VAL A 453 -2.08 40.27 3.48
N PRO A 454 -1.99 41.62 3.29
CA PRO A 454 -2.46 42.24 2.06
C PRO A 454 -1.64 41.80 0.83
N ALA A 455 -2.21 42.02 -0.35
CA ALA A 455 -1.51 41.79 -1.61
C ALA A 455 -0.25 42.64 -1.69
N ASN A 456 0.86 42.06 -2.18
CA ASN A 456 2.16 42.73 -2.29
C ASN A 456 2.56 43.51 -1.00
N GLY A 457 2.26 42.91 0.17
CA GLY A 457 2.40 43.60 1.45
C GLY A 457 2.87 42.73 2.60
N SER A 458 2.78 43.28 3.78
CA SER A 458 3.20 42.62 5.01
C SER A 458 2.20 42.84 6.15
N ALA A 459 2.27 41.95 7.15
CA ALA A 459 1.56 42.07 8.42
C ALA A 459 2.50 41.67 9.55
N GLU A 460 2.21 42.20 10.74
CA GLU A 460 2.96 41.89 11.96
C GLU A 460 2.01 41.42 13.06
N VAL A 461 2.43 40.41 13.79
CA VAL A 461 1.80 39.98 15.04
C VAL A 461 2.85 40.04 16.13
N THR A 462 2.49 40.61 17.26
CA THR A 462 3.31 40.61 18.49
C THR A 462 2.57 39.85 19.58
N ALA A 463 3.31 39.09 20.37
CA ALA A 463 2.76 38.39 21.52
C ALA A 463 3.81 38.29 22.64
N THR A 464 3.37 38.47 23.87
CA THR A 464 4.20 38.28 25.06
C THR A 464 3.73 37.04 25.81
N PHE A 465 4.65 36.17 26.09
CA PHE A 465 4.43 34.89 26.76
C PHE A 465 5.07 34.92 28.15
N GLU A 466 4.41 34.34 29.11
CA GLU A 466 4.97 34.00 30.40
C GLU A 466 5.12 32.50 30.51
N THR A 467 6.35 32.03 30.75
CA THR A 467 6.68 30.62 30.94
C THR A 467 7.04 30.38 32.40
N ARG A 468 6.43 29.36 32.99
CA ARG A 468 6.76 28.77 34.30
C ARG A 468 7.48 27.45 34.14
N TYR A 469 8.49 27.24 34.96
CA TYR A 469 9.27 26.00 35.04
C TYR A 469 8.96 25.22 36.33
#